data_89d3e9d48f6dccf0a93db45ccffa1342
#
_entry.id   89d3e9d48f6dccf0a93db45ccffa1342
#
_cell.length_a   1.000
_cell.length_b   1.000
_cell.length_c   1.000
_cell.angle_alpha   90.00
_cell.angle_beta   90.00
_cell.angle_gamma   90.00
#
_symmetry.space_group_name_H-M   'P 1'
#
loop_
_entity.id
_entity.type
_entity.pdbx_description
1 polymer ?
#
loop_
_entity_poly.entity_id
_entity_poly.type
_entity_poly.pdbx_seq_one_letter_code
_entity_poly.pdbx_strand_id
1 'polypeptide(L)'
;GGSVEGDFWFDAVMQLVRAEAITALVRELGLQSQLVARDTADWLLRVERSSLNQGNTRERLAAALQTIGHTVRLSVEIGSVSDSPARRLAAQAARRQQEAEAHILGDPFVQAMMRDFGGKIVPGTLKPTTA
;
A
#
# COMPACT_ATOMS: atom_id res chain seq x y z
N GLY A 1 -6.67 1.90 11.45
CA GLY A 1 -6.06 0.72 11.91
C GLY A 1 -6.32 -0.49 11.03
N GLY A 2 -5.37 -1.34 10.97
CA GLY A 2 -5.48 -2.59 10.27
C GLY A 2 -5.71 -3.75 11.22
N SER A 3 -6.04 -4.88 10.64
CA SER A 3 -6.12 -6.13 11.38
C SER A 3 -4.72 -6.69 11.60
N VAL A 4 -4.63 -7.71 12.46
CA VAL A 4 -3.38 -8.46 12.66
C VAL A 4 -2.93 -9.08 11.34
N GLU A 5 -3.86 -9.64 10.59
CA GLU A 5 -3.55 -10.24 9.28
C GLU A 5 -3.09 -9.18 8.28
N GLY A 6 -3.71 -7.99 8.32
CA GLY A 6 -3.30 -6.88 7.48
C GLY A 6 -1.90 -6.37 7.80
N ASP A 7 -1.56 -6.27 9.08
CA ASP A 7 -0.21 -5.88 9.51
C ASP A 7 0.82 -6.89 9.03
N PHE A 8 0.55 -8.16 9.23
CA PHE A 8 1.43 -9.24 8.81
C PHE A 8 1.65 -9.22 7.30
N TRP A 9 0.56 -9.10 6.53
CA TRP A 9 0.63 -9.13 5.07
C TRP A 9 1.39 -7.92 4.52
N PHE A 10 1.14 -6.75 5.08
CA PHE A 10 1.87 -5.54 4.70
C PHE A 10 3.38 -5.73 4.90
N ASP A 11 3.79 -6.22 6.06
CA ASP A 11 5.20 -6.41 6.35
C ASP A 11 5.83 -7.44 5.41
N ALA A 12 5.15 -8.55 5.15
CA ALA A 12 5.66 -9.60 4.27
C ALA A 12 5.81 -9.09 2.83
N VAL A 13 4.77 -8.43 2.31
CA VAL A 13 4.81 -7.90 0.95
C VAL A 13 5.89 -6.84 0.80
N MET A 14 6.02 -5.94 1.78
CA MET A 14 7.03 -4.89 1.70
C MET A 14 8.45 -5.44 1.77
N GLN A 15 8.69 -6.51 2.51
CA GLN A 15 9.99 -7.19 2.48
C GLN A 15 10.31 -7.69 1.08
N LEU A 16 9.34 -8.31 0.42
CA LEU A 16 9.53 -8.84 -0.93
C LEU A 16 9.74 -7.73 -1.96
N VAL A 17 9.01 -6.63 -1.84
CA VAL A 17 9.15 -5.48 -2.73
C VAL A 17 10.54 -4.85 -2.57
N ARG A 18 10.98 -4.62 -1.34
CA ARG A 18 12.28 -4.02 -1.07
C ARG A 18 13.44 -4.89 -1.54
N ALA A 19 13.29 -6.21 -1.43
CA ALA A 19 14.27 -7.16 -1.89
C ALA A 19 14.20 -7.41 -3.40
N GLU A 20 13.24 -6.79 -4.09
CA GLU A 20 12.97 -7.00 -5.51
C GLU A 20 12.71 -8.48 -5.84
N ALA A 21 12.16 -9.21 -4.85
CA ALA A 21 11.82 -10.62 -5.01
C ALA A 21 10.52 -10.82 -5.79
N ILE A 22 9.68 -9.80 -5.85
CA ILE A 22 8.45 -9.80 -6.65
C ILE A 22 8.43 -8.57 -7.53
N THR A 23 8.05 -8.75 -8.79
CA THR A 23 8.01 -7.68 -9.80
C THR A 23 6.78 -7.87 -10.69
N ALA A 24 6.43 -6.83 -11.44
CA ALA A 24 5.34 -6.85 -12.42
C ALA A 24 4.04 -7.38 -11.80
N LEU A 25 3.40 -8.36 -12.42
CA LEU A 25 2.11 -8.88 -11.96
C LEU A 25 2.18 -9.55 -10.59
N VAL A 26 3.31 -10.18 -10.27
CA VAL A 26 3.48 -10.81 -8.95
C VAL A 26 3.47 -9.74 -7.86
N ARG A 27 4.16 -8.63 -8.09
CA ARG A 27 4.15 -7.50 -7.16
C ARG A 27 2.75 -6.90 -7.05
N GLU A 28 2.03 -6.74 -8.16
CA GLU A 28 0.68 -6.23 -8.14
C GLU A 28 -0.27 -7.14 -7.37
N LEU A 29 -0.15 -8.45 -7.54
CA LEU A 29 -0.94 -9.38 -6.75
C LEU A 29 -0.68 -9.20 -5.25
N GLY A 30 0.58 -9.10 -4.86
CA GLY A 30 0.92 -8.88 -3.45
C GLY A 30 0.39 -7.55 -2.92
N LEU A 31 0.61 -6.46 -3.65
CA LEU A 31 0.23 -5.13 -3.21
C LEU A 31 -1.28 -4.91 -3.15
N GLN A 32 -2.04 -5.50 -4.07
CA GLN A 32 -3.47 -5.24 -4.20
C GLN A 32 -4.34 -6.30 -3.54
N SER A 33 -3.76 -7.26 -2.86
CA SER A 33 -4.52 -8.31 -2.17
C SER A 33 -4.65 -8.02 -0.68
N GLN A 34 -5.72 -8.57 -0.11
CA GLN A 34 -5.96 -8.58 1.32
C GLN A 34 -5.80 -10.00 1.83
N LEU A 35 -5.02 -10.19 2.89
CA LEU A 35 -4.92 -11.50 3.53
C LEU A 35 -6.16 -11.68 4.40
N VAL A 36 -7.02 -12.61 3.99
CA VAL A 36 -8.33 -12.82 4.63
C VAL A 36 -8.25 -13.89 5.70
N ALA A 37 -7.51 -14.95 5.43
CA ALA A 37 -7.38 -16.07 6.35
C ALA A 37 -5.97 -16.65 6.24
N ARG A 38 -5.42 -17.04 7.38
CA ARG A 38 -4.07 -17.56 7.45
C ARG A 38 -4.03 -18.80 8.35
N ASP A 39 -4.01 -19.96 7.72
CA ASP A 39 -3.73 -21.22 8.38
C ASP A 39 -2.24 -21.52 8.32
N THR A 40 -1.84 -22.64 8.94
CA THR A 40 -0.44 -23.03 8.99
C THR A 40 0.19 -23.14 7.60
N ALA A 41 -0.52 -23.74 6.65
CA ALA A 41 0.01 -24.00 5.32
C ALA A 41 -0.85 -23.45 4.19
N ASP A 42 -2.01 -22.89 4.48
CA ASP A 42 -2.95 -22.40 3.48
C ASP A 42 -3.36 -20.97 3.82
N TRP A 43 -3.07 -20.03 2.94
CA TRP A 43 -3.45 -18.62 3.10
C TRP A 43 -4.42 -18.22 2.01
N LEU A 44 -5.45 -17.46 2.38
CA LEU A 44 -6.46 -16.96 1.46
C LEU A 44 -6.28 -15.48 1.24
N LEU A 45 -6.09 -15.09 0.00
CA LEU A 45 -6.02 -13.70 -0.43
C LEU A 45 -7.32 -13.31 -1.12
N ARG A 46 -7.71 -12.05 -0.99
CA ARG A 46 -8.84 -11.46 -1.72
C ARG A 46 -8.35 -10.34 -2.60
N VAL A 47 -8.82 -10.31 -3.85
CA VAL A 47 -8.52 -9.25 -4.81
C VAL A 47 -9.81 -8.78 -5.46
N GLU A 48 -9.81 -7.55 -5.95
CA GLU A 48 -11.01 -7.00 -6.59
C GLU A 48 -11.10 -7.34 -8.07
N ARG A 49 -9.97 -7.71 -8.70
CA ARG A 49 -9.91 -8.00 -10.13
C ARG A 49 -9.29 -9.38 -10.38
N SER A 50 -9.98 -10.17 -11.17
CA SER A 50 -9.49 -11.51 -11.53
C SER A 50 -8.18 -11.46 -12.33
N SER A 51 -7.93 -10.35 -13.02
CA SER A 51 -6.70 -10.19 -13.79
C SER A 51 -5.43 -10.24 -12.94
N LEU A 52 -5.55 -10.01 -11.63
CA LEU A 52 -4.42 -10.12 -10.70
C LEU A 52 -4.03 -11.57 -10.41
N ASN A 53 -4.89 -12.53 -10.73
CA ASN A 53 -4.66 -13.95 -10.46
C ASN A 53 -4.55 -14.74 -11.75
N GLN A 54 -3.78 -14.25 -12.71
CA GLN A 54 -3.62 -14.92 -14.00
C GLN A 54 -2.35 -15.76 -14.06
N GLY A 55 -2.42 -16.84 -14.84
CA GLY A 55 -1.26 -17.69 -15.10
C GLY A 55 -0.68 -18.26 -13.81
N ASN A 56 0.63 -18.18 -13.67
CA ASN A 56 1.36 -18.70 -12.52
C ASN A 56 1.70 -17.61 -11.48
N THR A 57 1.01 -16.47 -11.52
CA THR A 57 1.30 -15.34 -10.63
C THR A 57 1.21 -15.74 -9.16
N ARG A 58 0.15 -16.49 -8.80
CA ARG A 58 -0.05 -16.96 -7.43
C ARG A 58 1.07 -17.87 -6.97
N GLU A 59 1.47 -18.81 -7.80
CA GLU A 59 2.55 -19.75 -7.48
C GLU A 59 3.88 -19.02 -7.32
N ARG A 60 4.12 -18.00 -8.13
CA ARG A 60 5.35 -17.21 -8.04
C ARG A 60 5.37 -16.37 -6.77
N LEU A 61 4.22 -15.84 -6.35
CA LEU A 61 4.13 -15.15 -5.07
C LEU A 61 4.40 -16.10 -3.91
N ALA A 62 3.84 -17.31 -3.96
CA ALA A 62 4.09 -18.32 -2.94
C ALA A 62 5.58 -18.70 -2.88
N ALA A 63 6.23 -18.82 -4.02
CA ALA A 63 7.66 -19.11 -4.08
C ALA A 63 8.48 -17.98 -3.45
N ALA A 64 8.10 -16.73 -3.69
CA ALA A 64 8.76 -15.58 -3.08
C ALA A 64 8.57 -15.57 -1.56
N LEU A 65 7.37 -15.87 -1.07
CA LEU A 65 7.10 -15.96 0.36
C LEU A 65 7.96 -17.04 1.03
N GLN A 66 8.28 -18.10 0.32
CA GLN A 66 9.18 -19.13 0.85
C GLN A 66 10.57 -18.58 1.14
N THR A 67 11.04 -17.60 0.37
CA THR A 67 12.37 -17.01 0.58
C THR A 67 12.46 -16.22 1.89
N ILE A 68 11.34 -15.83 2.46
CA ILE A 68 11.29 -15.14 3.74
C ILE A 68 10.71 -16.00 4.86
N GLY A 69 10.71 -17.32 4.65
CA GLY A 69 10.38 -18.28 5.70
C GLY A 69 8.94 -18.77 5.73
N HIS A 70 8.14 -18.47 4.71
CA HIS A 70 6.73 -18.85 4.68
C HIS A 70 6.48 -19.87 3.57
N THR A 71 6.44 -21.15 3.95
CA THR A 71 6.10 -22.23 3.01
C THR A 71 4.60 -22.46 3.06
N VAL A 72 3.88 -21.83 2.14
CA VAL A 72 2.42 -21.82 2.16
C VAL A 72 1.86 -22.01 0.76
N ARG A 73 0.61 -22.46 0.73
CA ARG A 73 -0.20 -22.50 -0.48
C ARG A 73 -1.13 -21.29 -0.46
N LEU A 74 -1.17 -20.57 -1.57
CA LEU A 74 -2.03 -19.40 -1.69
C LEU A 74 -3.29 -19.75 -2.46
N SER A 75 -4.43 -19.32 -1.94
CA SER A 75 -5.70 -19.32 -2.63
C SER A 75 -6.12 -17.87 -2.83
N VAL A 76 -6.83 -17.58 -3.91
CA VAL A 76 -7.28 -16.23 -4.24
C VAL A 76 -8.77 -16.25 -4.52
N GLU A 77 -9.50 -15.35 -3.87
CA GLU A 77 -10.92 -15.11 -4.14
C GLU A 77 -11.12 -13.70 -4.65
N ILE A 78 -12.22 -13.47 -5.34
CA ILE A 78 -12.60 -12.15 -5.85
C ILE A 78 -13.61 -11.54 -4.90
N GLY A 79 -13.39 -10.29 -4.50
CA GLY A 79 -14.31 -9.59 -3.62
C GLY A 79 -13.77 -8.21 -3.25
N SER A 80 -14.54 -7.49 -2.43
CA SER A 80 -14.13 -6.17 -1.95
C SER A 80 -12.90 -6.25 -1.06
N VAL A 81 -11.95 -5.36 -1.30
CA VAL A 81 -10.72 -5.25 -0.52
C VAL A 81 -10.76 -3.97 0.30
N SER A 82 -10.65 -4.10 1.61
CA SER A 82 -10.65 -2.95 2.52
C SER A 82 -9.26 -2.64 3.07
N ASP A 83 -8.35 -3.62 3.09
CA ASP A 83 -7.04 -3.45 3.70
C ASP A 83 -6.00 -4.23 2.90
N SER A 84 -5.32 -3.55 2.00
CA SER A 84 -4.22 -4.12 1.22
C SER A 84 -2.97 -3.27 1.43
N PRO A 85 -1.77 -3.80 1.11
CA PRO A 85 -0.57 -2.98 1.14
C PRO A 85 -0.70 -1.71 0.30
N ALA A 86 -1.30 -1.80 -0.89
CA ALA A 86 -1.50 -0.63 -1.74
C ALA A 86 -2.38 0.43 -1.08
N ARG A 87 -3.46 0.01 -0.40
CA ARG A 87 -4.33 0.94 0.32
C ARG A 87 -3.60 1.61 1.48
N ARG A 88 -2.77 0.88 2.20
CA ARG A 88 -1.97 1.44 3.29
C ARG A 88 -0.95 2.45 2.78
N LEU A 89 -0.29 2.14 1.66
CA LEU A 89 0.66 3.06 1.04
C LEU A 89 -0.04 4.34 0.56
N ALA A 90 -1.22 4.21 -0.04
CA ALA A 90 -2.01 5.35 -0.48
C ALA A 90 -2.44 6.23 0.71
N ALA A 91 -2.84 5.61 1.82
CA ALA A 91 -3.22 6.34 3.03
C ALA A 91 -2.03 7.07 3.65
N GLN A 92 -0.85 6.44 3.65
CA GLN A 92 0.37 7.08 4.13
C GLN A 92 0.75 8.28 3.27
N ALA A 93 0.64 8.13 1.95
CA ALA A 93 0.93 9.23 1.02
C ALA A 93 -0.05 10.40 1.21
N ALA A 94 -1.33 10.09 1.40
CA ALA A 94 -2.34 11.10 1.65
C ALA A 94 -2.06 11.87 2.95
N ARG A 95 -1.67 11.17 4.01
CA ARG A 95 -1.31 11.81 5.28
C ARG A 95 -0.11 12.73 5.13
N ARG A 96 0.94 12.27 4.42
CA ARG A 96 2.12 13.11 4.18
C ARG A 96 1.76 14.35 3.39
N GLN A 97 0.86 14.23 2.41
CA GLN A 97 0.38 15.37 1.65
C GLN A 97 -0.34 16.37 2.53
N GLN A 98 -1.24 15.89 3.40
CA GLN A 98 -1.98 16.74 4.32
C GLN A 98 -1.06 17.43 5.34
N GLU A 99 -0.08 16.71 5.85
CA GLU A 99 0.90 17.26 6.79
C GLU A 99 1.75 18.33 6.13
N ALA A 100 2.18 18.11 4.89
CA ALA A 100 2.95 19.10 4.15
C ALA A 100 2.13 20.37 3.89
N GLU A 101 0.87 20.23 3.50
CA GLU A 101 -0.03 21.36 3.30
C GLU A 101 -0.24 22.14 4.60
N ALA A 102 -0.50 21.42 5.70
CA ALA A 102 -0.70 22.06 7.00
C ALA A 102 0.55 22.81 7.45
N HIS A 103 1.73 22.22 7.24
CA HIS A 103 3.00 22.87 7.59
C HIS A 103 3.20 24.15 6.81
N ILE A 104 2.96 24.13 5.49
CA ILE A 104 3.11 25.31 4.64
C ILE A 104 2.09 26.38 5.03
N LEU A 105 0.83 26.01 5.23
CA LEU A 105 -0.22 26.95 5.60
C LEU A 105 -0.01 27.54 7.00
N GLY A 106 0.69 26.82 7.88
CA GLY A 106 1.04 27.30 9.22
C GLY A 106 2.30 28.17 9.25
N ASP A 107 3.04 28.27 8.14
CA ASP A 107 4.27 29.04 8.09
C ASP A 107 3.98 30.53 8.19
N PRO A 108 4.63 31.29 9.10
CA PRO A 108 4.38 32.72 9.25
C PRO A 108 4.64 33.52 7.96
N PHE A 109 5.63 33.13 7.16
CA PHE A 109 5.92 33.80 5.90
C PHE A 109 4.77 33.62 4.91
N VAL A 110 4.26 32.40 4.77
CA VAL A 110 3.13 32.11 3.89
C VAL A 110 1.89 32.86 4.34
N GLN A 111 1.62 32.87 5.65
CA GLN A 111 0.49 33.60 6.20
C GLN A 111 0.60 35.10 5.93
N ALA A 112 1.79 35.67 6.05
CA ALA A 112 2.04 37.07 5.74
C ALA A 112 1.79 37.37 4.27
N MET A 113 2.26 36.49 3.36
CA MET A 113 2.00 36.64 1.94
C MET A 113 0.50 36.60 1.62
N MET A 114 -0.21 35.68 2.23
CA MET A 114 -1.67 35.57 2.02
C MET A 114 -2.39 36.81 2.48
N ARG A 115 -1.98 37.37 3.61
CA ARG A 115 -2.57 38.58 4.18
C ARG A 115 -2.28 39.81 3.34
N ASP A 116 -1.01 39.95 2.88
CA ASP A 116 -0.58 41.14 2.17
C ASP A 116 -1.07 41.20 0.72
N PHE A 117 -1.19 40.04 0.07
CA PHE A 117 -1.57 39.96 -1.33
C PHE A 117 -2.97 39.42 -1.56
N GLY A 118 -3.70 39.08 -0.48
CA GLY A 118 -5.02 38.51 -0.62
C GLY A 118 -5.05 37.18 -1.35
N GLY A 119 -3.89 36.51 -1.46
CA GLY A 119 -3.79 35.25 -2.15
C GLY A 119 -4.42 34.09 -1.41
N LYS A 120 -4.82 33.07 -2.15
CA LYS A 120 -5.35 31.84 -1.59
C LYS A 120 -4.51 30.68 -2.04
N ILE A 121 -4.16 29.80 -1.08
CA ILE A 121 -3.55 28.53 -1.39
C ILE A 121 -4.66 27.48 -1.37
N VAL A 122 -4.83 26.79 -2.50
CA VAL A 122 -5.86 25.77 -2.65
C VAL A 122 -5.33 24.46 -2.10
N PRO A 123 -5.98 23.87 -1.09
CA PRO A 123 -5.55 22.57 -0.59
C PRO A 123 -5.57 21.52 -1.69
N GLY A 124 -4.59 20.64 -1.69
CA GLY A 124 -4.44 19.61 -2.71
C GLY A 124 -3.56 20.02 -3.89
N THR A 125 -3.25 21.30 -4.07
CA THR A 125 -2.32 21.74 -5.11
C THR A 125 -0.86 21.70 -4.65
N LEU A 126 -0.63 21.66 -3.35
CA LEU A 126 0.70 21.58 -2.78
C LEU A 126 1.12 20.12 -2.63
N LYS A 127 2.33 19.83 -3.01
CA LYS A 127 2.88 18.47 -2.90
C LYS A 127 4.08 18.47 -1.97
N PRO A 128 4.27 17.40 -1.17
CA PRO A 128 5.47 17.29 -0.34
C PRO A 128 6.70 17.32 -1.24
N THR A 129 7.72 18.03 -0.77
CA THR A 129 9.03 17.96 -1.40
C THR A 129 9.68 16.66 -0.94
N THR A 130 9.88 15.75 -1.86
CA THR A 130 10.59 14.51 -1.54
C THR A 130 12.05 14.69 -1.88
N ALA A 131 12.84 14.50 -0.90
CA ALA A 131 14.28 14.46 -1.11
C ALA A 131 14.70 13.05 -1.50
#